data_b3b80aef87da82ffa408650d8bf5ba73
#
_entry.id   b3b80aef87da82ffa408650d8bf5ba73
#
_cell.length_a   1.000
_cell.length_b   1.000
_cell.length_c   1.000
_cell.angle_alpha   90.00
_cell.angle_beta   90.00
_cell.angle_gamma   90.00
#
_symmetry.space_group_name_H-M   'P 1'
#
loop_
_entity.id
_entity.type
_entity.pdbx_description
1 polymer ?
#
loop_
_entity_poly.entity_id
_entity_poly.type
_entity_poly.pdbx_seq_one_letter_code
_entity_poly.pdbx_strand_id
1 'polypeptide(L)'
;MTVGIFPSPEADFLELSRSKRGRLYKKHILTKGTLRHPATKRDVKVDDQFFDALVANFSNKVCDIVQVPIAGANNEHTEDPTRNIGEVVELQQEGDKLFAVIDARDAQYADKLGSTLLGASAMIHPNYEDAKTGAKVGPTLLHVCVTNRPYITELDDYEELIAATADNVGDAAMFTPEEAATMTRDELIEALKAEHGIDVPALQAQVE
;
A
#
# COMPACT_ATOMS: atom_id res chain seq x y z
N MET A 1 13.67 47.36 8.55
CA MET A 1 14.25 46.04 8.22
C MET A 1 13.15 45.00 8.38
N THR A 2 12.62 44.54 7.27
CA THR A 2 11.55 43.53 7.27
C THR A 2 12.23 42.16 7.21
N VAL A 3 12.10 41.37 8.27
CA VAL A 3 12.61 40.01 8.31
C VAL A 3 11.64 39.15 7.52
N GLY A 4 12.05 38.72 6.32
CA GLY A 4 11.30 37.75 5.54
C GLY A 4 11.32 36.41 6.23
N ILE A 5 10.13 35.90 6.59
CA ILE A 5 9.96 34.52 7.07
C ILE A 5 10.03 33.65 5.82
N PHE A 6 11.14 32.93 5.64
CA PHE A 6 11.21 31.87 4.63
C PHE A 6 10.46 30.64 5.16
N PRO A 7 9.57 30.03 4.36
CA PRO A 7 8.94 28.76 4.75
C PRO A 7 10.02 27.69 4.95
N SER A 8 9.80 26.80 5.93
CA SER A 8 10.77 25.74 6.23
C SER A 8 10.81 24.73 5.07
N PRO A 9 12.00 24.23 4.70
CA PRO A 9 12.15 23.25 3.62
C PRO A 9 11.35 21.97 3.83
N GLU A 10 11.02 21.64 5.07
CA GLU A 10 10.23 20.45 5.43
C GLU A 10 8.76 20.55 5.01
N ALA A 11 8.18 21.74 5.06
CA ALA A 11 6.78 21.96 4.63
C ALA A 11 6.64 21.76 3.12
N ASP A 12 7.57 22.30 2.32
CA ASP A 12 7.58 22.15 0.87
C ASP A 12 7.82 20.70 0.43
N PHE A 13 8.63 19.95 1.18
CA PHE A 13 8.90 18.52 0.88
C PHE A 13 7.68 17.65 1.16
N LEU A 14 6.93 17.93 2.24
CA LEU A 14 5.69 17.23 2.57
C LEU A 14 4.57 17.55 1.58
N GLU A 15 4.48 18.78 1.11
CA GLU A 15 3.47 19.21 0.12
C GLU A 15 3.77 18.62 -1.27
N LEU A 16 5.03 18.60 -1.69
CA LEU A 16 5.49 17.93 -2.92
C LEU A 16 5.28 16.41 -2.88
N SER A 17 5.43 15.78 -1.72
CA SER A 17 5.16 14.34 -1.58
C SER A 17 3.66 14.01 -1.59
N ARG A 18 2.81 14.91 -1.07
CA ARG A 18 1.35 14.77 -1.11
C ARG A 18 0.77 14.96 -2.50
N SER A 19 1.30 15.90 -3.30
CA SER A 19 0.82 16.19 -4.66
C SER A 19 1.12 15.10 -5.68
N LYS A 20 1.95 14.09 -5.33
CA LYS A 20 2.36 12.98 -6.20
C LYS A 20 1.72 11.64 -5.86
N ARG A 21 0.84 11.57 -4.86
CA ARG A 21 0.13 10.32 -4.55
C ARG A 21 -0.94 10.08 -5.60
N GLY A 22 -0.96 8.86 -6.12
CA GLY A 22 -2.03 8.34 -6.94
C GLY A 22 -3.24 7.89 -6.11
N ARG A 23 -4.14 7.14 -6.75
CA ARG A 23 -5.24 6.47 -6.05
C ARG A 23 -4.73 5.20 -5.40
N LEU A 24 -5.16 4.94 -4.18
CA LEU A 24 -4.76 3.77 -3.41
C LEU A 24 -5.74 2.62 -3.62
N TYR A 25 -5.21 1.44 -3.87
CA TYR A 25 -5.98 0.21 -4.01
C TYR A 25 -5.40 -0.88 -3.12
N LYS A 26 -6.26 -1.58 -2.41
CA LYS A 26 -5.93 -2.81 -1.71
C LYS A 26 -6.20 -3.99 -2.63
N LYS A 27 -5.23 -4.87 -2.82
CA LYS A 27 -5.35 -6.06 -3.67
C LYS A 27 -4.84 -7.28 -2.96
N HIS A 28 -5.68 -8.31 -2.88
CA HIS A 28 -5.29 -9.64 -2.43
C HIS A 28 -4.27 -10.23 -3.41
N ILE A 29 -3.08 -10.61 -2.92
CA ILE A 29 -1.97 -11.07 -3.77
C ILE A 29 -1.50 -12.49 -3.45
N LEU A 30 -1.80 -13.01 -2.25
CA LEU A 30 -1.34 -14.33 -1.83
C LEU A 30 -2.20 -14.87 -0.68
N THR A 31 -2.44 -16.20 -0.67
CA THR A 31 -3.11 -16.92 0.42
C THR A 31 -2.18 -17.99 0.98
N LYS A 32 -2.24 -18.25 2.30
CA LYS A 32 -1.53 -19.36 2.93
C LYS A 32 -1.98 -20.70 2.34
N GLY A 33 -1.04 -21.61 2.19
CA GLY A 33 -1.30 -22.93 1.61
C GLY A 33 -0.08 -23.49 0.90
N THR A 34 -0.30 -24.47 0.04
CA THR A 34 0.73 -25.02 -0.83
C THR A 34 0.48 -24.57 -2.25
N LEU A 35 1.40 -23.79 -2.79
CA LEU A 35 1.33 -23.27 -4.17
C LEU A 35 2.34 -24.01 -5.04
N ARG A 36 1.91 -24.39 -6.24
CA ARG A 36 2.81 -24.97 -7.23
C ARG A 36 3.47 -23.86 -8.05
N HIS A 37 4.78 -23.71 -7.94
CA HIS A 37 5.51 -22.68 -8.68
C HIS A 37 5.36 -22.87 -10.19
N PRO A 38 4.92 -21.85 -10.97
CA PRO A 38 4.56 -22.00 -12.37
C PRO A 38 5.73 -22.45 -13.27
N ALA A 39 6.93 -21.94 -13.03
CA ALA A 39 8.11 -22.26 -13.84
C ALA A 39 8.80 -23.56 -13.39
N THR A 40 9.07 -23.71 -12.08
CA THR A 40 9.86 -24.85 -11.56
C THR A 40 9.03 -26.09 -11.30
N LYS A 41 7.70 -25.97 -11.30
CA LYS A 41 6.72 -27.04 -10.93
C LYS A 41 6.94 -27.63 -9.54
N ARG A 42 7.68 -26.95 -8.67
CA ARG A 42 7.89 -27.34 -7.27
C ARG A 42 6.80 -26.73 -6.40
N ASP A 43 6.44 -27.46 -5.36
CA ASP A 43 5.51 -26.96 -4.36
C ASP A 43 6.25 -26.00 -3.42
N VAL A 44 5.63 -24.86 -3.16
CA VAL A 44 6.09 -23.82 -2.24
C VAL A 44 5.06 -23.75 -1.11
N LYS A 45 5.50 -23.98 0.11
CA LYS A 45 4.67 -23.82 1.29
C LYS A 45 4.63 -22.34 1.66
N VAL A 46 3.43 -21.79 1.68
CA VAL A 46 3.15 -20.43 2.14
C VAL A 46 2.49 -20.52 3.50
N ASP A 47 3.25 -20.29 4.54
CA ASP A 47 2.81 -20.33 5.93
C ASP A 47 3.09 -18.99 6.63
N ASP A 48 2.90 -18.93 7.95
CA ASP A 48 3.16 -17.72 8.74
C ASP A 48 4.60 -17.25 8.60
N GLN A 49 5.57 -18.14 8.64
CA GLN A 49 6.99 -17.79 8.49
C GLN A 49 7.30 -17.18 7.12
N PHE A 50 6.63 -17.71 6.07
CA PHE A 50 6.76 -17.14 4.73
C PHE A 50 6.19 -15.72 4.67
N PHE A 51 5.03 -15.47 5.26
CA PHE A 51 4.42 -14.14 5.31
C PHE A 51 5.25 -13.17 6.14
N ASP A 52 5.66 -13.58 7.34
CA ASP A 52 6.48 -12.75 8.22
C ASP A 52 7.79 -12.30 7.53
N ALA A 53 8.48 -13.23 6.87
CA ALA A 53 9.69 -12.93 6.13
C ALA A 53 9.43 -12.01 4.93
N LEU A 54 8.33 -12.22 4.19
CA LEU A 54 7.97 -11.40 3.04
C LEU A 54 7.66 -9.96 3.47
N VAL A 55 6.87 -9.78 4.53
CA VAL A 55 6.51 -8.46 5.09
C VAL A 55 7.75 -7.77 5.67
N ALA A 56 8.59 -8.51 6.41
CA ALA A 56 9.84 -7.96 6.95
C ALA A 56 10.79 -7.49 5.84
N ASN A 57 10.99 -8.28 4.78
CA ASN A 57 11.84 -7.92 3.66
C ASN A 57 11.31 -6.71 2.88
N PHE A 58 9.98 -6.60 2.75
CA PHE A 58 9.33 -5.43 2.16
C PHE A 58 9.57 -4.17 3.03
N SER A 59 9.30 -4.25 4.34
CA SER A 59 9.47 -3.15 5.29
C SER A 59 10.93 -2.68 5.39
N ASN A 60 11.88 -3.61 5.29
CA ASN A 60 13.32 -3.32 5.28
C ASN A 60 13.84 -2.83 3.92
N LYS A 61 12.96 -2.69 2.92
CA LYS A 61 13.31 -2.25 1.57
C LYS A 61 14.44 -3.08 0.95
N VAL A 62 14.36 -4.39 1.10
CA VAL A 62 15.28 -5.34 0.43
C VAL A 62 15.18 -5.16 -1.09
N CYS A 63 13.97 -5.00 -1.60
CA CYS A 63 13.69 -4.43 -2.91
C CYS A 63 13.29 -2.97 -2.70
N ASP A 64 14.07 -2.01 -3.20
CA ASP A 64 13.88 -0.59 -2.91
C ASP A 64 12.52 -0.06 -3.40
N ILE A 65 12.07 -0.54 -4.57
CA ILE A 65 10.77 -0.18 -5.16
C ILE A 65 10.11 -1.45 -5.69
N VAL A 66 8.94 -1.77 -5.14
CA VAL A 66 8.09 -2.85 -5.65
C VAL A 66 7.12 -2.27 -6.67
N GLN A 67 7.46 -2.41 -7.94
CA GLN A 67 6.69 -1.84 -9.05
C GLN A 67 5.36 -2.56 -9.27
N VAL A 68 4.43 -1.86 -9.95
CA VAL A 68 3.14 -2.40 -10.37
C VAL A 68 3.01 -2.27 -11.89
N PRO A 69 3.64 -3.16 -12.66
CA PRO A 69 3.55 -3.13 -14.12
C PRO A 69 2.24 -3.72 -14.64
N ILE A 70 1.80 -3.26 -15.82
CA ILE A 70 0.79 -3.95 -16.63
C ILE A 70 1.46 -5.10 -17.36
N ALA A 71 0.87 -6.28 -17.35
CA ALA A 71 1.37 -7.47 -18.05
C ALA A 71 1.74 -7.19 -19.53
N GLY A 72 2.82 -7.80 -19.96
CA GLY A 72 3.29 -7.74 -21.34
C GLY A 72 2.39 -8.46 -22.32
N ALA A 73 2.83 -8.56 -23.58
CA ALA A 73 2.23 -9.45 -24.56
C ALA A 73 2.25 -10.89 -24.01
N ASN A 74 1.25 -11.69 -24.31
CA ASN A 74 1.09 -13.06 -23.80
C ASN A 74 0.91 -13.16 -22.28
N ASN A 75 0.58 -12.07 -21.59
CA ASN A 75 0.35 -12.02 -20.14
C ASN A 75 1.61 -12.33 -19.32
N GLU A 76 2.76 -11.95 -19.82
CA GLU A 76 4.04 -12.14 -19.15
C GLU A 76 4.31 -11.04 -18.13
N HIS A 77 4.93 -11.43 -17.00
CA HIS A 77 5.51 -10.48 -16.08
C HIS A 77 6.58 -9.64 -16.76
N THR A 78 6.65 -8.38 -16.44
CA THR A 78 7.61 -7.46 -17.06
C THR A 78 8.21 -6.51 -16.03
N GLU A 79 9.45 -6.13 -16.23
CA GLU A 79 10.15 -5.06 -15.51
C GLU A 79 10.35 -3.82 -16.38
N ASP A 80 9.64 -3.74 -17.52
CA ASP A 80 9.67 -2.59 -18.42
C ASP A 80 9.10 -1.36 -17.69
N PRO A 81 9.91 -0.32 -17.42
CA PRO A 81 9.47 0.85 -16.67
C PRO A 81 8.39 1.65 -17.38
N THR A 82 8.25 1.52 -18.71
CA THR A 82 7.21 2.20 -19.49
C THR A 82 5.81 1.61 -19.23
N ARG A 83 5.73 0.44 -18.62
CA ARG A 83 4.49 -0.25 -18.28
C ARG A 83 4.14 -0.15 -16.80
N ASN A 84 5.00 0.49 -16.00
CA ASN A 84 4.77 0.66 -14.58
C ASN A 84 3.72 1.74 -14.33
N ILE A 85 2.65 1.40 -13.62
CA ILE A 85 1.55 2.31 -13.29
C ILE A 85 1.59 2.84 -11.86
N GLY A 86 2.52 2.33 -11.04
CA GLY A 86 2.63 2.71 -9.64
C GLY A 86 3.56 1.82 -8.85
N GLU A 87 3.40 1.83 -7.56
CA GLU A 87 4.21 1.03 -6.63
C GLU A 87 3.37 0.44 -5.50
N VAL A 88 3.84 -0.66 -4.93
CA VAL A 88 3.30 -1.18 -3.66
C VAL A 88 3.88 -0.36 -2.53
N VAL A 89 3.02 0.23 -1.71
CA VAL A 89 3.41 1.10 -0.59
C VAL A 89 3.29 0.41 0.77
N GLU A 90 2.50 -0.66 0.86
CA GLU A 90 2.30 -1.41 2.10
C GLU A 90 1.92 -2.86 1.80
N LEU A 91 2.30 -3.79 2.69
CA LEU A 91 1.79 -5.15 2.74
C LEU A 91 0.98 -5.34 4.02
N GLN A 92 -0.26 -5.81 3.89
CA GLN A 92 -1.19 -6.06 4.99
C GLN A 92 -1.54 -7.53 5.07
N GLN A 93 -1.32 -8.15 6.23
CA GLN A 93 -1.74 -9.53 6.49
C GLN A 93 -3.08 -9.54 7.24
N GLU A 94 -4.04 -10.29 6.70
CA GLU A 94 -5.36 -10.49 7.30
C GLU A 94 -5.67 -11.99 7.35
N GLY A 95 -5.46 -12.59 8.50
CA GLY A 95 -5.64 -14.03 8.69
C GLY A 95 -4.71 -14.85 7.79
N ASP A 96 -5.28 -15.56 6.82
CA ASP A 96 -4.57 -16.38 5.84
C ASP A 96 -4.28 -15.66 4.51
N LYS A 97 -4.66 -14.40 4.39
CA LYS A 97 -4.52 -13.57 3.19
C LYS A 97 -3.44 -12.51 3.35
N LEU A 98 -2.73 -12.23 2.27
CA LEU A 98 -1.80 -11.11 2.16
C LEU A 98 -2.28 -10.15 1.08
N PHE A 99 -2.37 -8.89 1.44
CA PHE A 99 -2.77 -7.80 0.55
C PHE A 99 -1.60 -6.87 0.28
N ALA A 100 -1.58 -6.33 -0.94
CA ALA A 100 -0.72 -5.21 -1.31
C ALA A 100 -1.56 -3.94 -1.39
N VAL A 101 -1.13 -2.88 -0.74
CA VAL A 101 -1.64 -1.53 -0.97
C VAL A 101 -0.83 -0.91 -2.11
N ILE A 102 -1.51 -0.57 -3.17
CA ILE A 102 -0.95 -0.08 -4.42
C ILE A 102 -1.25 1.41 -4.55
N ASP A 103 -0.20 2.23 -4.73
CA ASP A 103 -0.29 3.62 -5.13
C ASP A 103 -0.26 3.71 -6.66
N ALA A 104 -1.45 3.74 -7.29
CA ALA A 104 -1.61 3.82 -8.74
C ALA A 104 -1.52 5.27 -9.20
N ARG A 105 -0.36 5.66 -9.78
CA ARG A 105 -0.04 7.03 -10.16
C ARG A 105 -0.45 7.39 -11.59
N ASP A 106 -0.64 6.39 -12.46
CA ASP A 106 -1.15 6.61 -13.80
C ASP A 106 -2.68 6.59 -13.79
N ALA A 107 -3.28 7.77 -13.87
CA ALA A 107 -4.74 7.96 -13.81
C ALA A 107 -5.50 7.13 -14.87
N GLN A 108 -4.93 6.96 -16.07
CA GLN A 108 -5.55 6.19 -17.13
C GLN A 108 -5.74 4.72 -16.74
N TYR A 109 -4.79 4.17 -15.99
CA TYR A 109 -4.87 2.78 -15.52
C TYR A 109 -5.57 2.67 -14.17
N ALA A 110 -5.43 3.65 -13.29
CA ALA A 110 -6.12 3.68 -12.00
C ALA A 110 -7.64 3.51 -12.19
N ASP A 111 -8.26 4.23 -13.12
CA ASP A 111 -9.70 4.10 -13.44
C ASP A 111 -10.13 2.70 -13.93
N LYS A 112 -9.19 1.87 -14.32
CA LYS A 112 -9.43 0.52 -14.83
C LYS A 112 -9.25 -0.58 -13.79
N LEU A 113 -8.54 -0.30 -12.68
CA LEU A 113 -8.35 -1.26 -11.60
C LEU A 113 -9.68 -1.59 -10.94
N GLY A 114 -9.99 -2.87 -10.80
CA GLY A 114 -11.26 -3.35 -10.26
C GLY A 114 -12.46 -3.28 -11.23
N SER A 115 -12.28 -2.69 -12.42
CA SER A 115 -13.36 -2.61 -13.44
C SER A 115 -13.04 -3.44 -14.68
N THR A 116 -11.99 -3.12 -15.41
CA THR A 116 -11.53 -3.85 -16.61
C THR A 116 -10.19 -4.55 -16.41
N LEU A 117 -9.41 -4.13 -15.42
CA LEU A 117 -8.19 -4.79 -14.96
C LEU A 117 -8.48 -5.42 -13.59
N LEU A 118 -8.83 -6.70 -13.60
CA LEU A 118 -9.41 -7.38 -12.43
C LEU A 118 -8.40 -8.16 -11.60
N GLY A 119 -7.35 -8.69 -12.22
CA GLY A 119 -6.42 -9.57 -11.55
C GLY A 119 -5.05 -8.97 -11.31
N ALA A 120 -4.34 -9.56 -10.37
CA ALA A 120 -2.93 -9.29 -10.11
C ALA A 120 -2.17 -10.61 -9.94
N SER A 121 -0.90 -10.60 -10.29
CA SER A 121 0.02 -11.72 -10.10
C SER A 121 1.29 -11.21 -9.44
N ALA A 122 1.54 -11.65 -8.21
CA ALA A 122 2.75 -11.29 -7.46
C ALA A 122 3.95 -12.08 -7.97
N MET A 123 5.08 -11.40 -8.21
CA MET A 123 6.37 -12.01 -8.46
C MET A 123 7.15 -12.06 -7.15
N ILE A 124 7.27 -13.25 -6.58
CA ILE A 124 7.97 -13.48 -5.32
C ILE A 124 9.16 -14.39 -5.58
N HIS A 125 10.35 -13.94 -5.19
CA HIS A 125 11.55 -14.78 -5.20
C HIS A 125 11.64 -15.52 -3.86
N PRO A 126 11.58 -16.86 -3.82
CA PRO A 126 11.45 -17.60 -2.56
C PRO A 126 12.72 -17.59 -1.69
N ASN A 127 13.87 -17.30 -2.26
CA ASN A 127 15.17 -17.26 -1.57
C ASN A 127 16.04 -16.18 -2.18
N TYR A 128 15.60 -14.94 -2.03
CA TYR A 128 16.27 -13.77 -2.60
C TYR A 128 17.64 -13.52 -1.93
N GLU A 129 18.60 -13.09 -2.71
CA GLU A 129 19.90 -12.62 -2.24
C GLU A 129 19.92 -11.10 -2.31
N ASP A 130 20.02 -10.47 -1.14
CA ASP A 130 20.08 -9.01 -1.03
C ASP A 130 21.35 -8.49 -1.71
N ALA A 131 21.18 -7.70 -2.75
CA ALA A 131 22.30 -7.16 -3.53
C ALA A 131 23.21 -6.22 -2.72
N LYS A 132 22.73 -5.66 -1.61
CA LYS A 132 23.50 -4.75 -0.75
C LYS A 132 24.44 -5.51 0.19
N THR A 133 24.01 -6.67 0.66
CA THR A 133 24.71 -7.44 1.71
C THR A 133 25.24 -8.79 1.23
N GLY A 134 24.75 -9.31 0.10
CA GLY A 134 25.01 -10.67 -0.36
C GLY A 134 24.33 -11.76 0.50
N ALA A 135 23.48 -11.39 1.45
CA ALA A 135 22.82 -12.34 2.32
C ALA A 135 21.56 -12.92 1.66
N LYS A 136 21.30 -14.21 1.89
CA LYS A 136 20.03 -14.82 1.51
C LYS A 136 18.98 -14.48 2.55
N VAL A 137 17.98 -13.70 2.15
CA VAL A 137 16.97 -13.12 3.05
C VAL A 137 15.61 -13.82 2.96
N GLY A 138 15.48 -14.84 2.10
CA GLY A 138 14.24 -15.60 1.95
C GLY A 138 13.23 -14.96 0.99
N PRO A 139 11.92 -15.17 1.19
CA PRO A 139 10.90 -14.71 0.28
C PRO A 139 10.87 -13.18 0.19
N THR A 140 10.92 -12.66 -1.04
CA THR A 140 10.96 -11.21 -1.31
C THR A 140 10.04 -10.90 -2.49
N LEU A 141 9.17 -9.92 -2.31
CA LEU A 141 8.26 -9.41 -3.34
C LEU A 141 9.05 -8.49 -4.29
N LEU A 142 9.06 -8.82 -5.58
CA LEU A 142 9.78 -8.06 -6.59
C LEU A 142 8.86 -7.07 -7.32
N HIS A 143 7.67 -7.52 -7.71
CA HIS A 143 6.63 -6.67 -8.29
C HIS A 143 5.25 -7.33 -8.20
N VAL A 144 4.19 -6.52 -8.40
CA VAL A 144 2.80 -7.00 -8.53
C VAL A 144 2.30 -6.64 -9.93
N CYS A 145 2.26 -7.62 -10.82
CA CYS A 145 1.84 -7.42 -12.19
C CYS A 145 0.31 -7.40 -12.31
N VAL A 146 -0.24 -6.32 -12.86
CA VAL A 146 -1.67 -6.22 -13.18
C VAL A 146 -1.97 -7.02 -14.45
N THR A 147 -2.94 -7.94 -14.37
CA THR A 147 -3.24 -8.86 -15.45
C THR A 147 -4.66 -9.40 -15.33
N ASN A 148 -5.30 -9.72 -16.46
CA ASN A 148 -6.61 -10.42 -16.46
C ASN A 148 -6.46 -11.95 -16.48
N ARG A 149 -5.22 -12.48 -16.41
CA ARG A 149 -4.95 -13.92 -16.35
C ARG A 149 -3.92 -14.21 -15.26
N PRO A 150 -4.27 -13.96 -13.97
CA PRO A 150 -3.36 -14.23 -12.85
C PRO A 150 -3.12 -15.73 -12.73
N TYR A 151 -1.95 -16.10 -12.18
CA TYR A 151 -1.64 -17.50 -11.90
C TYR A 151 -2.54 -18.08 -10.80
N ILE A 152 -2.79 -17.28 -9.75
CA ILE A 152 -3.76 -17.62 -8.69
C ILE A 152 -5.06 -16.90 -9.04
N THR A 153 -6.13 -17.66 -9.27
CA THR A 153 -7.41 -17.14 -9.77
C THR A 153 -8.41 -16.80 -8.67
N GLU A 154 -8.19 -17.28 -7.45
CA GLU A 154 -9.12 -17.17 -6.31
C GLU A 154 -8.74 -16.01 -5.36
N LEU A 155 -8.17 -14.94 -5.90
CA LEU A 155 -7.80 -13.76 -5.15
C LEU A 155 -8.94 -12.73 -5.18
N ASP A 156 -9.23 -12.11 -4.03
CA ASP A 156 -10.23 -11.06 -3.92
C ASP A 156 -9.94 -9.90 -4.89
N ASP A 157 -10.99 -9.21 -5.32
CA ASP A 157 -10.90 -8.09 -6.25
C ASP A 157 -10.16 -6.89 -5.66
N TYR A 158 -9.91 -5.86 -6.49
CA TYR A 158 -9.38 -4.60 -6.04
C TYR A 158 -10.42 -3.85 -5.20
N GLU A 159 -10.00 -3.33 -4.06
CA GLU A 159 -10.73 -2.41 -3.22
C GLU A 159 -10.05 -1.03 -3.31
N GLU A 160 -10.77 -0.02 -3.79
CA GLU A 160 -10.26 1.34 -3.77
C GLU A 160 -10.30 1.89 -2.35
N LEU A 161 -9.12 2.24 -1.83
CA LEU A 161 -9.02 2.90 -0.55
C LEU A 161 -9.26 4.39 -0.80
N ILE A 162 -10.40 4.91 -0.33
CA ILE A 162 -10.66 6.34 -0.38
C ILE A 162 -9.57 6.99 0.47
N ALA A 163 -8.57 7.60 -0.19
CA ALA A 163 -7.68 8.48 0.53
C ALA A 163 -8.59 9.54 1.16
N ALA A 164 -8.49 9.72 2.47
CA ALA A 164 -9.04 10.90 3.11
C ALA A 164 -8.30 12.09 2.48
N THR A 165 -8.79 12.54 1.32
CA THR A 165 -8.30 13.74 0.68
C THR A 165 -8.68 14.90 1.60
N ALA A 166 -7.76 15.84 1.78
CA ALA A 166 -8.07 17.10 2.48
C ALA A 166 -9.31 17.80 1.89
N ASP A 167 -9.71 17.44 0.67
CA ASP A 167 -10.91 17.92 0.00
C ASP A 167 -12.21 17.31 0.55
N ASN A 168 -12.17 16.11 1.16
CA ASN A 168 -13.29 15.55 1.89
C ASN A 168 -13.41 16.05 3.34
N VAL A 169 -12.38 16.74 3.84
CA VAL A 169 -12.45 17.43 5.13
C VAL A 169 -13.33 18.69 5.04
N GLY A 170 -13.59 19.20 3.83
CA GLY A 170 -14.43 20.40 3.61
C GLY A 170 -15.92 20.19 3.92
N ASP A 171 -16.45 18.97 3.74
CA ASP A 171 -17.88 18.67 4.03
C ASP A 171 -18.08 17.87 5.35
N ALA A 172 -16.99 17.33 5.92
CA ALA A 172 -17.00 16.60 7.19
C ALA A 172 -16.29 17.37 8.32
N ALA A 173 -15.84 18.60 8.08
CA ALA A 173 -15.32 19.42 9.16
C ALA A 173 -16.47 19.88 10.04
N MET A 174 -16.74 19.10 11.10
CA MET A 174 -17.70 19.45 12.15
C MET A 174 -17.41 20.80 12.80
N PHE A 175 -16.16 21.27 12.68
CA PHE A 175 -15.69 22.53 13.24
C PHE A 175 -14.81 23.28 12.25
N THR A 176 -14.97 24.58 12.15
CA THR A 176 -14.00 25.44 11.48
C THR A 176 -12.70 25.48 12.30
N PRO A 177 -11.55 25.79 11.66
CA PRO A 177 -10.28 25.97 12.39
C PRO A 177 -10.38 26.96 13.57
N GLU A 178 -11.24 27.95 13.47
CA GLU A 178 -11.50 28.95 14.52
C GLU A 178 -12.32 28.36 15.68
N GLU A 179 -13.32 27.55 15.40
CA GLU A 179 -14.10 26.83 16.41
C GLU A 179 -13.25 25.79 17.14
N ALA A 180 -12.47 24.99 16.43
CA ALA A 180 -11.55 24.02 17.02
C ALA A 180 -10.48 24.68 17.92
N ALA A 181 -10.02 25.88 17.58
CA ALA A 181 -9.05 26.62 18.39
C ALA A 181 -9.63 27.16 19.71
N THR A 182 -10.95 27.27 19.82
CA THR A 182 -11.63 27.77 21.02
C THR A 182 -12.18 26.65 21.92
N MET A 183 -12.22 25.39 21.42
CA MET A 183 -12.68 24.23 22.18
C MET A 183 -11.61 23.73 23.15
N THR A 184 -12.05 23.28 24.30
CA THR A 184 -11.18 22.54 25.22
C THR A 184 -10.89 21.15 24.68
N ARG A 185 -9.77 20.55 25.13
CA ARG A 185 -9.38 19.19 24.76
C ARG A 185 -10.50 18.17 25.01
N ASP A 186 -11.22 18.32 26.13
CA ASP A 186 -12.28 17.38 26.53
C ASP A 186 -13.51 17.50 25.64
N GLU A 187 -13.89 18.71 25.23
CA GLU A 187 -14.96 18.96 24.26
C GLU A 187 -14.64 18.37 22.89
N LEU A 188 -13.40 18.48 22.46
CA LEU A 188 -12.94 17.90 21.19
C LEU A 188 -12.96 16.36 21.22
N ILE A 189 -12.57 15.75 22.34
CA ILE A 189 -12.60 14.30 22.55
C ILE A 189 -14.02 13.78 22.54
N GLU A 190 -14.96 14.45 23.24
CA GLU A 190 -16.36 14.04 23.28
C GLU A 190 -17.05 14.17 21.91
N ALA A 191 -16.72 15.21 21.14
CA ALA A 191 -17.21 15.38 19.79
C ALA A 191 -16.71 14.27 18.83
N LEU A 192 -15.43 13.92 18.88
CA LEU A 192 -14.85 12.82 18.09
C LEU A 192 -15.43 11.44 18.45
N LYS A 193 -15.74 11.21 19.73
CA LYS A 193 -16.42 9.99 20.17
C LYS A 193 -17.83 9.89 19.62
N ALA A 194 -18.59 11.01 19.70
CA ALA A 194 -20.00 11.03 19.30
C ALA A 194 -20.18 10.74 17.80
N GLU A 195 -19.28 11.24 16.96
CA GLU A 195 -19.41 11.14 15.50
C GLU A 195 -18.73 9.92 14.90
N HIS A 196 -17.55 9.54 15.40
CA HIS A 196 -16.74 8.48 14.81
C HIS A 196 -16.63 7.22 15.65
N GLY A 197 -17.23 7.18 16.85
CA GLY A 197 -17.10 6.05 17.78
C GLY A 197 -15.67 5.82 18.28
N ILE A 198 -14.78 6.83 18.15
CA ILE A 198 -13.36 6.71 18.50
C ILE A 198 -13.18 6.86 19.99
N ASP A 199 -12.73 5.82 20.68
CA ASP A 199 -12.35 5.89 22.09
C ASP A 199 -10.88 6.31 22.23
N VAL A 200 -10.66 7.62 22.27
CA VAL A 200 -9.33 8.24 22.39
C VAL A 200 -8.55 7.80 23.65
N PRO A 201 -9.18 7.66 24.85
CA PRO A 201 -8.52 7.09 26.01
C PRO A 201 -8.03 5.65 25.82
N ALA A 202 -8.79 4.81 25.10
CA ALA A 202 -8.38 3.43 24.81
C ALA A 202 -7.17 3.39 23.86
N LEU A 203 -7.06 4.33 22.94
CA LEU A 203 -5.90 4.46 22.05
C LEU A 203 -4.65 4.95 22.79
N GLN A 204 -4.79 5.86 23.76
CA GLN A 204 -3.66 6.34 24.56
C GLN A 204 -3.09 5.26 25.48
N ALA A 205 -3.92 4.37 26.04
CA ALA A 205 -3.48 3.26 26.87
C ALA A 205 -2.72 2.15 26.08
N GLN A 206 -2.75 2.18 24.75
CA GLN A 206 -1.99 1.24 23.91
C GLN A 206 -0.60 1.76 23.52
N VAL A 207 -0.30 3.02 23.80
CA VAL A 207 0.97 3.70 23.44
C VAL A 207 1.90 3.87 24.64
N GLU A 208 1.41 3.68 25.86
CA GLU A 208 2.20 3.61 27.11
C GLU A 208 2.60 2.14 27.43
#